data_3b109a7a2fbbf5d7b9cf525d70171557
#
_entry.id   3b109a7a2fbbf5d7b9cf525d70171557
#
_cell.length_a   1.000
_cell.length_b   1.000
_cell.length_c   1.000
_cell.angle_alpha   90.00
_cell.angle_beta   90.00
_cell.angle_gamma   90.00
#
_symmetry.space_group_name_H-M   'P 1'
#
loop_
_entity.id
_entity.type
_entity.pdbx_description
1 polymer ?
#
loop_
_entity_poly.entity_id
_entity_poly.type
_entity_poly.pdbx_seq_one_letter_code
_entity_poly.pdbx_strand_id
1 'polypeptide(L)'
;MAQPAIGMIETRGLVALVEGTDAMLKAANVELAGPMTQVGNALVTAVVVGDVAVVKAATDAGAQAIKAIKGEIVSVHVIARPHSDVDAVLPKKK
;
A
#
# COMPACT_ATOMS: atom_id res chain seq x y z
N MET A 1 -10.07 20.89 -3.25
CA MET A 1 -9.09 20.00 -3.88
C MET A 1 -9.42 18.54 -3.58
N ALA A 2 -9.35 17.70 -4.60
CA ALA A 2 -9.63 16.29 -4.39
C ALA A 2 -8.51 15.65 -3.56
N GLN A 3 -8.88 14.77 -2.64
CA GLN A 3 -7.93 13.97 -1.90
C GLN A 3 -7.29 12.95 -2.84
N PRO A 4 -6.01 12.63 -2.68
CA PRO A 4 -5.40 11.57 -3.48
C PRO A 4 -6.03 10.22 -3.16
N ALA A 5 -5.97 9.31 -4.11
CA ALA A 5 -6.39 7.93 -3.89
C ALA A 5 -5.41 7.25 -2.94
N ILE A 6 -5.89 6.22 -2.24
CA ILE A 6 -5.10 5.45 -1.28
C ILE A 6 -5.06 4.01 -1.74
N GLY A 7 -3.87 3.42 -1.77
CA GLY A 7 -3.69 1.99 -2.01
C GLY A 7 -3.05 1.35 -0.79
N MET A 8 -3.51 0.16 -0.44
CA MET A 8 -3.04 -0.54 0.76
C MET A 8 -2.78 -1.99 0.43
N ILE A 9 -1.66 -2.52 0.91
CA ILE A 9 -1.36 -3.94 0.84
C ILE A 9 -1.01 -4.40 2.25
N GLU A 10 -1.69 -5.45 2.68
CA GLU A 10 -1.38 -6.12 3.94
C GLU A 10 -0.88 -7.52 3.66
N THR A 11 0.24 -7.89 4.30
CA THR A 11 0.83 -9.21 4.17
C THR A 11 1.06 -9.81 5.54
N ARG A 12 1.27 -11.13 5.55
CA ARG A 12 1.78 -11.79 6.73
C ARG A 12 3.29 -11.94 6.55
N GLY A 13 4.03 -11.16 7.33
CA GLY A 13 5.49 -11.15 7.28
C GLY A 13 6.05 -9.95 6.53
N LEU A 14 7.17 -9.44 7.04
CA LEU A 14 7.78 -8.21 6.55
C LEU A 14 8.44 -8.38 5.18
N VAL A 15 9.02 -9.54 4.90
CA VAL A 15 9.73 -9.77 3.63
C VAL A 15 8.77 -9.57 2.45
N ALA A 16 7.57 -10.16 2.54
CA ALA A 16 6.56 -9.99 1.49
C ALA A 16 6.17 -8.54 1.33
N LEU A 17 6.01 -7.81 2.43
CA LEU A 17 5.62 -6.41 2.37
C LEU A 17 6.70 -5.55 1.70
N VAL A 18 7.96 -5.78 2.05
CA VAL A 18 9.08 -5.01 1.47
C VAL A 18 9.16 -5.25 -0.04
N GLU A 19 9.01 -6.51 -0.47
CA GLU A 19 9.00 -6.84 -1.89
C GLU A 19 7.85 -6.15 -2.61
N GLY A 20 6.66 -6.21 -2.06
CA GLY A 20 5.49 -5.56 -2.65
C GLY A 20 5.61 -4.04 -2.68
N THR A 21 6.13 -3.46 -1.61
CA THR A 21 6.32 -2.01 -1.54
C THR A 21 7.32 -1.53 -2.57
N ASP A 22 8.44 -2.24 -2.71
CA ASP A 22 9.45 -1.92 -3.71
C ASP A 22 8.83 -1.94 -5.12
N ALA A 23 8.06 -2.99 -5.42
CA ALA A 23 7.40 -3.12 -6.71
C ALA A 23 6.41 -1.99 -6.97
N MET A 24 5.63 -1.59 -5.95
CA MET A 24 4.70 -0.48 -6.09
C MET A 24 5.40 0.82 -6.44
N LEU A 25 6.49 1.12 -5.73
CA LEU A 25 7.21 2.38 -5.93
C LEU A 25 7.96 2.41 -7.27
N LYS A 26 8.38 1.25 -7.78
CA LYS A 26 9.06 1.17 -9.08
C LYS A 26 8.10 1.21 -10.25
N ALA A 27 6.88 0.68 -10.08
CA ALA A 27 5.94 0.52 -11.19
C ALA A 27 5.16 1.78 -11.52
N ALA A 28 4.97 2.66 -10.55
CA ALA A 28 4.07 3.80 -10.71
C ALA A 28 4.51 4.96 -9.84
N ASN A 29 4.07 6.17 -10.22
CA ASN A 29 4.44 7.39 -9.50
C ASN A 29 3.53 7.57 -8.28
N VAL A 30 3.74 6.73 -7.28
CA VAL A 30 3.05 6.81 -5.99
C VAL A 30 4.05 7.15 -4.90
N GLU A 31 3.53 7.63 -3.78
CA GLU A 31 4.34 7.91 -2.60
C GLU A 31 3.83 7.10 -1.41
N LEU A 32 4.73 6.71 -0.52
CA LEU A 32 4.32 6.13 0.74
C LEU A 32 3.64 7.20 1.59
N ALA A 33 2.50 6.85 2.20
CA ALA A 33 1.81 7.76 3.12
C ALA A 33 2.62 7.96 4.41
N GLY A 34 3.39 6.96 4.79
CA GLY A 34 4.20 6.99 6.00
C GLY A 34 4.87 5.65 6.21
N PRO A 35 5.43 5.39 7.40
CA PRO A 35 6.04 4.09 7.69
C PRO A 35 4.99 2.98 7.68
N MET A 36 5.45 1.74 7.50
CA MET A 36 4.53 0.59 7.55
C MET A 36 3.90 0.48 8.94
N THR A 37 2.70 -0.08 8.99
CA THR A 37 2.02 -0.33 10.25
C THR A 37 1.97 -1.82 10.53
N GLN A 38 1.88 -2.17 11.83
CA GLN A 38 1.80 -3.56 12.24
C GLN A 38 0.81 -3.68 13.39
N VAL A 39 0.08 -4.81 13.40
CA VAL A 39 -0.98 -5.03 14.39
C VAL A 39 -0.85 -6.36 15.10
N GLY A 40 0.29 -7.02 15.00
CA GLY A 40 0.51 -8.33 15.61
C GLY A 40 0.28 -9.47 14.61
N ASN A 41 0.59 -10.71 15.02
CA ASN A 41 0.45 -11.91 14.19
C ASN A 41 1.20 -11.80 12.84
N ALA A 42 2.30 -11.06 12.85
CA ALA A 42 3.11 -10.79 11.66
C ALA A 42 2.33 -10.01 10.56
N LEU A 43 1.20 -9.43 10.87
CA LEU A 43 0.43 -8.61 9.92
C LEU A 43 1.04 -7.22 9.81
N VAL A 44 1.45 -6.88 8.61
CA VAL A 44 2.07 -5.58 8.30
C VAL A 44 1.41 -4.99 7.07
N THR A 45 1.29 -3.67 7.05
CA THR A 45 0.58 -2.96 5.99
C THR A 45 1.40 -1.78 5.48
N ALA A 46 1.44 -1.61 4.17
CA ALA A 46 2.00 -0.43 3.53
C ALA A 46 0.87 0.35 2.85
N VAL A 47 0.94 1.67 2.92
CA VAL A 47 -0.06 2.57 2.35
C VAL A 47 0.63 3.51 1.37
N VAL A 48 0.12 3.57 0.14
CA VAL A 48 0.61 4.50 -0.89
C VAL A 48 -0.49 5.45 -1.29
N VAL A 49 -0.12 6.62 -1.76
CA VAL A 49 -1.05 7.66 -2.22
C VAL A 49 -0.63 8.17 -3.58
N GLY A 50 -1.61 8.64 -4.36
CA GLY A 50 -1.39 9.20 -5.68
C GLY A 50 -2.70 9.26 -6.45
N ASP A 51 -2.62 9.52 -7.76
CA ASP A 51 -3.80 9.48 -8.63
C ASP A 51 -4.36 8.06 -8.67
N VAL A 52 -5.69 7.93 -8.80
CA VAL A 52 -6.35 6.63 -8.70
C VAL A 52 -5.82 5.60 -9.71
N ALA A 53 -5.59 5.99 -10.97
CA ALA A 53 -5.07 5.06 -11.96
C ALA A 53 -3.66 4.57 -11.60
N VAL A 54 -2.84 5.47 -11.09
CA VAL A 54 -1.47 5.19 -10.69
C VAL A 54 -1.45 4.28 -9.46
N VAL A 55 -2.33 4.55 -8.50
CA VAL A 55 -2.45 3.74 -7.27
C VAL A 55 -2.91 2.32 -7.62
N LYS A 56 -3.88 2.18 -8.54
CA LYS A 56 -4.32 0.85 -8.98
C LYS A 56 -3.18 0.07 -9.65
N ALA A 57 -2.43 0.73 -10.54
CA ALA A 57 -1.30 0.09 -11.19
C ALA A 57 -0.24 -0.32 -10.17
N ALA A 58 0.02 0.52 -9.18
CA ALA A 58 0.99 0.23 -8.12
C ALA A 58 0.57 -0.99 -7.30
N THR A 59 -0.68 -1.03 -6.83
CA THR A 59 -1.15 -2.16 -6.02
C THR A 59 -1.16 -3.46 -6.79
N ASP A 60 -1.50 -3.43 -8.08
CA ASP A 60 -1.43 -4.62 -8.92
C ASP A 60 0.01 -5.13 -9.05
N ALA A 61 0.96 -4.24 -9.29
CA ALA A 61 2.36 -4.61 -9.40
C ALA A 61 2.88 -5.18 -8.07
N GLY A 62 2.51 -4.56 -6.96
CA GLY A 62 2.90 -5.04 -5.63
C GLY A 62 2.37 -6.43 -5.35
N ALA A 63 1.09 -6.67 -5.64
CA ALA A 63 0.48 -7.98 -5.43
C ALA A 63 1.15 -9.05 -6.29
N GLN A 64 1.46 -8.74 -7.54
CA GLN A 64 2.14 -9.70 -8.42
C GLN A 64 3.53 -10.03 -7.93
N ALA A 65 4.29 -9.04 -7.46
CA ALA A 65 5.63 -9.25 -6.94
C ALA A 65 5.61 -10.14 -5.69
N ILE A 66 4.62 -9.94 -4.81
CA ILE A 66 4.47 -10.76 -3.61
C ILE A 66 4.15 -12.20 -4.01
N LYS A 67 3.26 -12.40 -4.96
CA LYS A 67 2.91 -13.75 -5.44
C LYS A 67 4.13 -14.44 -6.06
N ALA A 68 4.98 -13.70 -6.76
CA ALA A 68 6.16 -14.26 -7.42
C ALA A 68 7.14 -14.85 -6.42
N ILE A 69 7.23 -14.30 -5.20
CA ILE A 69 8.08 -14.85 -4.15
C ILE A 69 7.30 -15.78 -3.21
N LYS A 70 6.06 -16.09 -3.56
CA LYS A 70 5.17 -16.95 -2.77
C LYS A 70 4.89 -16.38 -1.38
N GLY A 71 4.85 -15.05 -1.29
CA GLY A 71 4.48 -14.37 -0.05
C GLY A 71 2.98 -14.46 0.18
N GLU A 72 2.58 -14.27 1.42
CA GLU A 72 1.16 -14.33 1.79
C GLU A 72 0.55 -12.94 1.78
N ILE A 73 -0.38 -12.69 0.84
CA ILE A 73 -1.16 -11.47 0.80
C ILE A 73 -2.42 -11.69 1.63
N VAL A 74 -2.65 -10.81 2.60
CA VAL A 74 -3.86 -10.84 3.41
C VAL A 74 -4.94 -10.00 2.76
N SER A 75 -4.59 -8.82 2.25
CA SER A 75 -5.57 -7.90 1.70
C SER A 75 -4.90 -6.88 0.79
N VAL A 76 -5.59 -6.51 -0.28
CA VAL A 76 -5.19 -5.41 -1.17
C VAL A 76 -6.45 -4.57 -1.41
N HIS A 77 -6.34 -3.26 -1.22
CA HIS A 77 -7.51 -2.41 -1.38
C HIS A 77 -7.12 -1.02 -1.88
N VAL A 78 -7.99 -0.44 -2.69
CA VAL A 78 -7.83 0.92 -3.21
C VAL A 78 -9.08 1.72 -2.86
N ILE A 79 -8.88 2.91 -2.31
CA ILE A 79 -9.96 3.88 -2.09
C ILE A 79 -9.70 5.03 -3.06
N ALA A 80 -10.59 5.17 -4.06
CA ALA A 80 -10.38 6.15 -5.12
C ALA A 80 -10.52 7.59 -4.66
N ARG A 81 -11.47 7.83 -3.76
CA ARG A 81 -11.80 9.19 -3.30
C ARG A 81 -12.05 9.19 -1.79
N PRO A 82 -10.97 9.09 -1.01
CA PRO A 82 -11.15 9.01 0.44
C PRO A 82 -11.72 10.32 1.00
N HIS A 83 -12.52 10.20 2.04
CA HIS A 83 -12.99 11.35 2.80
C HIS A 83 -11.78 12.01 3.49
N SER A 84 -11.78 13.33 3.59
CA SER A 84 -10.64 14.05 4.17
C SER A 84 -10.30 13.59 5.59
N ASP A 85 -11.28 13.19 6.38
CA ASP A 85 -11.07 12.76 7.76
C ASP A 85 -10.37 11.41 7.87
N VAL A 86 -10.32 10.61 6.79
CA VAL A 86 -9.59 9.35 6.75
C VAL A 86 -8.10 9.56 7.02
N ASP A 87 -7.60 10.74 6.68
CA ASP A 87 -6.20 11.09 6.90
C ASP A 87 -5.77 10.89 8.36
N ALA A 88 -6.71 11.05 9.30
CA ALA A 88 -6.41 10.90 10.73
C ALA A 88 -6.04 9.47 11.13
N VAL A 89 -6.42 8.45 10.33
CA VAL A 89 -6.12 7.04 10.65
C VAL A 89 -5.05 6.45 9.75
N LEU A 90 -4.43 7.26 8.90
CA LEU A 90 -3.35 6.81 8.02
C LEU A 90 -1.99 7.03 8.69
N PRO A 91 -0.98 6.19 8.34
CA PRO A 91 0.38 6.49 8.78
C PRO A 91 0.84 7.81 8.16
N LYS A 92 1.70 8.53 8.85
CA LYS A 92 2.17 9.83 8.41
C LYS A 92 3.68 9.89 8.39
N LYS A 93 4.22 10.59 7.41
CA LYS A 93 5.64 10.90 7.37
C LYS A 93 5.97 11.87 8.50
N LYS A 94 7.15 11.73 9.02
CA LYS A 94 7.68 12.65 10.03
C LYS A 94 8.21 13.92 9.38
#